data_1fffa4dc42f54ba123b16c57bf2e28a2
#
_entry.id   1fffa4dc42f54ba123b16c57bf2e28a2
#
_cell.length_a   1.000
_cell.length_b   1.000
_cell.length_c   1.000
_cell.angle_alpha   90.00
_cell.angle_beta   90.00
_cell.angle_gamma   90.00
#
_symmetry.space_group_name_H-M   'P 1'
#
loop_
_entity.id
_entity.type
_entity.pdbx_description
1 polymer ?
#
loop_
_entity_poly.entity_id
_entity_poly.type
_entity_poly.pdbx_seq_one_letter_code
_entity_poly.pdbx_strand_id
1 'polypeptide(L)'
;LFSMNRFIILLLLITSLVACTNNAVSPIPSYAVALEINILQDAPELDAIGGVAEFTSASRPYQYLGFGGIVIFHNFDDQFVAFDMACPHEIDRNTRVSVNMAGQAVCPKCGSTFDVGYSQGFPVKGPARYPMKQYHVAISGDKLRVYP
;
A
#
# COMPACT_ATOMS: atom_id res chain seq x y z
N LEU A 1 1.60 39.43 38.45
CA LEU A 1 1.75 39.63 36.99
C LEU A 1 2.68 38.59 36.36
N PHE A 2 3.82 38.24 37.00
CA PHE A 2 4.77 37.26 36.44
C PHE A 2 4.27 35.79 36.44
N SER A 3 3.40 35.41 37.37
CA SER A 3 2.84 34.05 37.46
C SER A 3 1.79 33.76 36.37
N MET A 4 0.96 34.75 36.06
CA MET A 4 -0.12 34.62 35.08
C MET A 4 0.39 34.44 33.65
N ASN A 5 1.52 35.08 33.31
CA ASN A 5 2.13 34.96 31.98
C ASN A 5 2.74 33.56 31.74
N ARG A 6 3.23 32.88 32.76
CA ARG A 6 3.76 31.51 32.66
C ARG A 6 2.66 30.47 32.46
N PHE A 7 1.47 30.68 33.04
CA PHE A 7 0.29 29.81 32.83
C PHE A 7 -0.27 29.96 31.42
N ILE A 8 -0.31 31.16 30.88
CA ILE A 8 -0.79 31.42 29.52
C ILE A 8 0.16 30.80 28.47
N ILE A 9 1.48 30.92 28.68
CA ILE A 9 2.48 30.30 27.80
C ILE A 9 2.40 28.77 27.86
N LEU A 10 2.17 28.18 29.03
CA LEU A 10 2.02 26.73 29.19
C LEU A 10 0.71 26.22 28.52
N LEU A 11 -0.36 27.00 28.61
CA LEU A 11 -1.63 26.66 27.98
C LEU A 11 -1.54 26.75 26.44
N LEU A 12 -0.81 27.72 25.89
CA LEU A 12 -0.56 27.87 24.47
C LEU A 12 0.34 26.74 23.91
N LEU A 13 1.27 26.20 24.69
CA LEU A 13 2.11 25.07 24.27
C LEU A 13 1.32 23.74 24.19
N ILE A 14 0.26 23.58 24.98
CA ILE A 14 -0.55 22.33 25.01
C ILE A 14 -1.50 22.27 23.82
N THR A 15 -1.90 23.39 23.22
CA THR A 15 -2.84 23.42 22.08
C THR A 15 -2.20 23.09 20.73
N SER A 16 -0.86 23.03 20.64
CA SER A 16 -0.15 22.73 19.39
C SER A 16 0.05 21.23 19.09
N LEU A 17 -0.45 20.32 19.92
CA LEU A 17 -0.28 18.86 19.77
C LEU A 17 -1.48 18.16 19.11
N VAL A 18 -2.37 18.88 18.44
CA VAL A 18 -3.38 18.23 17.59
C VAL A 18 -2.69 17.82 16.28
N ALA A 19 -1.96 16.74 16.31
CA ALA A 19 -1.50 16.06 15.12
C ALA A 19 -2.72 15.47 14.42
N CYS A 20 -3.13 16.03 13.29
CA CYS A 20 -4.09 15.41 12.39
C CYS A 20 -3.45 14.14 11.84
N THR A 21 -3.79 12.99 12.38
CA THR A 21 -3.53 11.71 11.73
C THR A 21 -4.51 11.60 10.56
N ASN A 22 -4.02 11.87 9.36
CA ASN A 22 -4.77 11.62 8.13
C ASN A 22 -4.86 10.09 7.92
N ASN A 23 -5.81 9.44 8.58
CA ASN A 23 -6.17 8.05 8.31
C ASN A 23 -7.03 8.00 7.03
N ALA A 24 -6.44 8.35 5.90
CA ALA A 24 -7.10 8.22 4.62
C ALA A 24 -7.25 6.73 4.29
N VAL A 25 -8.48 6.24 4.32
CA VAL A 25 -8.81 4.85 3.97
C VAL A 25 -9.00 4.76 2.46
N SER A 26 -8.45 3.72 1.84
CA SER A 26 -8.64 3.45 0.41
C SER A 26 -10.11 3.24 0.06
N PRO A 27 -10.64 3.85 -1.01
CA PRO A 27 -12.01 3.67 -1.45
C PRO A 27 -12.25 2.34 -2.19
N ILE A 28 -11.20 1.54 -2.41
CA ILE A 28 -11.31 0.25 -3.11
C ILE A 28 -12.18 -0.71 -2.29
N PRO A 29 -13.23 -1.32 -2.89
CA PRO A 29 -14.11 -2.24 -2.20
C PRO A 29 -13.38 -3.44 -1.58
N SER A 30 -13.91 -3.94 -0.47
CA SER A 30 -13.36 -5.13 0.18
C SER A 30 -13.85 -6.39 -0.51
N TYR A 31 -12.93 -7.15 -1.07
CA TYR A 31 -13.13 -8.48 -1.62
C TYR A 31 -12.27 -9.49 -0.86
N ALA A 32 -12.61 -10.77 -1.00
CA ALA A 32 -11.81 -11.82 -0.39
C ALA A 32 -10.36 -11.79 -0.88
N VAL A 33 -9.42 -11.95 0.05
CA VAL A 33 -7.99 -12.04 -0.22
C VAL A 33 -7.43 -13.25 0.49
N ALA A 34 -6.83 -14.15 -0.26
CA ALA A 34 -6.07 -15.28 0.21
C ALA A 34 -5.11 -15.69 -0.90
N LEU A 35 -3.88 -15.26 -0.82
CA LEU A 35 -2.82 -15.64 -1.74
C LEU A 35 -1.67 -16.23 -0.94
N GLU A 36 -1.27 -17.45 -1.29
CA GLU A 36 -0.07 -18.08 -0.76
C GLU A 36 0.83 -18.46 -1.93
N ILE A 37 2.08 -18.04 -1.87
CA ILE A 37 3.11 -18.32 -2.89
C ILE A 37 4.39 -18.82 -2.22
N ASN A 38 5.19 -19.56 -2.98
CA ASN A 38 6.60 -19.77 -2.69
C ASN A 38 7.41 -18.77 -3.51
N ILE A 39 8.17 -17.89 -2.85
CA ILE A 39 8.91 -16.80 -3.50
C ILE A 39 9.82 -17.35 -4.60
N LEU A 40 10.64 -18.36 -4.30
CA LEU A 40 11.62 -18.89 -5.25
C LEU A 40 11.00 -19.64 -6.44
N GLN A 41 9.78 -20.17 -6.28
CA GLN A 41 9.12 -20.98 -7.32
C GLN A 41 8.09 -20.19 -8.11
N ASP A 42 7.29 -19.36 -7.42
CA ASP A 42 6.12 -18.69 -8.00
C ASP A 42 6.41 -17.22 -8.39
N ALA A 43 7.39 -16.58 -7.75
CA ALA A 43 7.74 -15.17 -7.95
C ALA A 43 9.21 -14.88 -7.58
N PRO A 44 10.18 -15.51 -8.29
CA PRO A 44 11.62 -15.39 -7.96
C PRO A 44 12.14 -13.94 -8.06
N GLU A 45 11.47 -13.07 -8.79
CA GLU A 45 11.75 -11.63 -8.84
C GLU A 45 11.63 -10.94 -7.49
N LEU A 46 10.83 -11.47 -6.55
CA LEU A 46 10.67 -10.95 -5.20
C LEU A 46 11.86 -11.25 -4.29
N ASP A 47 12.79 -12.11 -4.66
CA ASP A 47 13.98 -12.41 -3.85
C ASP A 47 14.93 -11.22 -3.73
N ALA A 48 14.89 -10.29 -4.67
CA ALA A 48 15.68 -9.07 -4.66
C ALA A 48 14.86 -7.85 -4.21
N ILE A 49 15.49 -6.95 -3.45
CA ILE A 49 14.93 -5.63 -3.12
C ILE A 49 14.60 -4.88 -4.43
N GLY A 50 13.40 -4.29 -4.51
CA GLY A 50 12.86 -3.69 -5.72
C GLY A 50 12.12 -4.67 -6.64
N GLY A 51 12.07 -5.96 -6.26
CA GLY A 51 11.32 -6.97 -7.00
C GLY A 51 9.81 -6.74 -6.94
N VAL A 52 9.12 -7.05 -8.05
CA VAL A 52 7.67 -6.84 -8.23
C VAL A 52 7.04 -8.12 -8.75
N ALA A 53 5.95 -8.58 -8.13
CA ALA A 53 5.15 -9.67 -8.66
C ALA A 53 3.67 -9.27 -8.70
N GLU A 54 3.00 -9.52 -9.83
CA GLU A 54 1.61 -9.16 -10.08
C GLU A 54 0.75 -10.42 -10.24
N PHE A 55 -0.35 -10.49 -9.50
CA PHE A 55 -1.29 -11.60 -9.52
C PHE A 55 -2.67 -11.08 -9.93
N THR A 56 -3.04 -11.30 -11.19
CA THR A 56 -4.32 -10.83 -11.77
C THR A 56 -5.32 -11.95 -12.03
N SER A 57 -4.88 -13.21 -11.95
CA SER A 57 -5.70 -14.40 -12.08
C SER A 57 -5.26 -15.47 -11.09
N ALA A 58 -6.22 -16.18 -10.49
CA ALA A 58 -5.92 -17.28 -9.59
C ALA A 58 -5.33 -18.45 -10.37
N SER A 59 -4.15 -18.92 -9.97
CA SER A 59 -3.47 -20.07 -10.57
C SER A 59 -3.73 -21.39 -9.81
N ARG A 60 -4.26 -21.30 -8.60
CA ARG A 60 -4.56 -22.44 -7.73
C ARG A 60 -5.97 -22.31 -7.13
N PRO A 61 -6.63 -23.42 -6.78
CA PRO A 61 -7.88 -23.40 -6.02
C PRO A 61 -7.72 -22.63 -4.71
N TYR A 62 -8.79 -21.95 -4.30
CA TYR A 62 -8.86 -21.17 -3.05
C TYR A 62 -7.95 -19.92 -3.00
N GLN A 63 -7.39 -19.49 -4.12
CA GLN A 63 -6.78 -18.17 -4.23
C GLN A 63 -7.84 -17.12 -4.49
N TYR A 64 -7.79 -16.03 -3.71
CA TYR A 64 -8.65 -14.85 -3.84
C TYR A 64 -7.76 -13.63 -3.92
N LEU A 65 -7.95 -12.81 -4.95
CA LEU A 65 -7.00 -11.75 -5.33
C LEU A 65 -7.58 -10.34 -5.13
N GLY A 66 -8.51 -10.17 -4.21
CA GLY A 66 -9.07 -8.85 -3.93
C GLY A 66 -9.97 -8.33 -5.05
N PHE A 67 -10.00 -7.00 -5.24
CA PHE A 67 -10.85 -6.35 -6.22
C PHE A 67 -10.21 -6.26 -7.61
N GLY A 68 -8.98 -5.74 -7.71
CA GLY A 68 -8.28 -5.52 -8.98
C GLY A 68 -7.13 -6.50 -9.27
N GLY A 69 -6.84 -7.41 -8.37
CA GLY A 69 -5.63 -8.22 -8.36
C GLY A 69 -4.69 -7.77 -7.26
N ILE A 70 -3.61 -8.51 -7.04
CA ILE A 70 -2.63 -8.22 -6.00
C ILE A 70 -1.28 -7.96 -6.65
N VAL A 71 -0.64 -6.85 -6.28
CA VAL A 71 0.79 -6.62 -6.52
C VAL A 71 1.54 -6.77 -5.21
N ILE A 72 2.64 -7.52 -5.25
CA ILE A 72 3.60 -7.65 -4.15
C ILE A 72 4.87 -6.94 -4.57
N PHE A 73 5.43 -6.16 -3.68
CA PHE A 73 6.67 -5.43 -3.88
C PHE A 73 7.63 -5.70 -2.72
N HIS A 74 8.86 -6.07 -3.02
CA HIS A 74 9.94 -6.14 -2.04
C HIS A 74 10.53 -4.74 -1.87
N ASN A 75 10.12 -4.03 -0.84
CA ASN A 75 10.41 -2.61 -0.66
C ASN A 75 11.87 -2.35 -0.24
N PHE A 76 12.24 -1.07 -0.20
CA PHE A 76 13.61 -0.65 0.09
C PHE A 76 14.00 -0.77 1.58
N ASP A 77 13.03 -1.04 2.46
CA ASP A 77 13.25 -1.36 3.88
C ASP A 77 13.35 -2.87 4.12
N ASP A 78 13.59 -3.67 3.05
CA ASP A 78 13.69 -5.14 3.12
C ASP A 78 12.43 -5.81 3.67
N GLN A 79 11.26 -5.30 3.26
CA GLN A 79 9.95 -5.82 3.65
C GLN A 79 9.10 -6.10 2.42
N PHE A 80 8.22 -7.08 2.52
CA PHE A 80 7.23 -7.32 1.49
C PHE A 80 5.95 -6.56 1.79
N VAL A 81 5.49 -5.79 0.82
CA VAL A 81 4.23 -5.06 0.88
C VAL A 81 3.30 -5.56 -0.23
N ALA A 82 2.02 -5.61 0.05
CA ALA A 82 1.02 -6.07 -0.91
C ALA A 82 -0.13 -5.06 -1.02
N PHE A 83 -0.56 -4.79 -2.25
CA PHE A 83 -1.64 -3.85 -2.53
C PHE A 83 -2.63 -4.43 -3.54
N ASP A 84 -3.88 -3.97 -3.46
CA ASP A 84 -4.82 -4.13 -4.56
C ASP A 84 -4.36 -3.29 -5.76
N MET A 85 -4.39 -3.90 -6.94
CA MET A 85 -3.92 -3.23 -8.16
C MET A 85 -4.91 -2.20 -8.71
N ALA A 86 -6.17 -2.18 -8.25
CA ALA A 86 -7.14 -1.20 -8.71
C ALA A 86 -6.74 0.22 -8.29
N CYS A 87 -6.82 1.16 -9.23
CA CYS A 87 -6.53 2.56 -8.96
C CYS A 87 -7.58 3.17 -8.03
N PRO A 88 -7.20 3.78 -6.88
CA PRO A 88 -8.14 4.41 -5.94
C PRO A 88 -8.93 5.59 -6.52
N HIS A 89 -8.44 6.21 -7.59
CA HIS A 89 -9.15 7.29 -8.27
C HIS A 89 -10.24 6.77 -9.23
N GLU A 90 -9.93 5.68 -9.93
CA GLU A 90 -10.83 5.12 -10.97
C GLU A 90 -11.88 4.18 -10.38
N ILE A 91 -11.54 3.46 -9.29
CA ILE A 91 -12.37 2.45 -8.60
C ILE A 91 -12.93 1.42 -9.58
N ASP A 92 -12.08 0.99 -10.50
CA ASP A 92 -12.40 0.01 -11.54
C ASP A 92 -11.38 -1.14 -11.49
N ARG A 93 -11.89 -2.38 -11.41
CA ARG A 93 -11.05 -3.59 -11.32
C ARG A 93 -10.16 -3.84 -12.53
N ASN A 94 -10.52 -3.27 -13.68
CA ASN A 94 -9.75 -3.42 -14.92
C ASN A 94 -8.73 -2.29 -15.11
N THR A 95 -8.87 -1.19 -14.38
CA THR A 95 -7.89 -0.09 -14.38
C THR A 95 -6.88 -0.33 -13.29
N ARG A 96 -5.85 -1.12 -13.64
CA ARG A 96 -4.80 -1.55 -12.73
C ARG A 96 -3.59 -0.64 -12.80
N VAL A 97 -3.02 -0.33 -11.64
CA VAL A 97 -1.71 0.29 -11.54
C VAL A 97 -0.64 -0.74 -11.87
N SER A 98 0.49 -0.30 -12.40
CA SER A 98 1.71 -1.10 -12.53
C SER A 98 2.80 -0.54 -11.64
N VAL A 99 3.58 -1.41 -11.00
CA VAL A 99 4.67 -1.01 -10.11
C VAL A 99 5.99 -1.13 -10.85
N ASN A 100 6.83 -0.11 -10.77
CA ASN A 100 8.17 -0.13 -11.31
C ASN A 100 9.22 -0.44 -10.23
N MET A 101 10.44 -0.78 -10.63
CA MET A 101 11.56 -1.09 -9.72
C MET A 101 12.00 0.10 -8.85
N ALA A 102 11.55 1.32 -9.16
CA ALA A 102 11.77 2.51 -8.33
C ALA A 102 10.74 2.63 -7.19
N GLY A 103 9.89 1.62 -6.97
CA GLY A 103 8.89 1.63 -5.91
C GLY A 103 7.74 2.59 -6.17
N GLN A 104 7.40 2.82 -7.44
CA GLN A 104 6.29 3.68 -7.83
C GLN A 104 5.22 2.84 -8.54
N ALA A 105 3.98 2.93 -8.04
CA ALA A 105 2.81 2.39 -8.71
C ALA A 105 2.16 3.50 -9.55
N VAL A 106 1.96 3.25 -10.85
CA VAL A 106 1.44 4.25 -11.80
C VAL A 106 0.13 3.78 -12.41
N CYS A 107 -0.89 4.62 -12.36
CA CYS A 107 -2.16 4.37 -13.04
C CYS A 107 -2.07 4.77 -14.50
N PRO A 108 -2.32 3.85 -15.46
CA PRO A 108 -2.21 4.15 -16.89
C PRO A 108 -3.33 5.08 -17.39
N LYS A 109 -4.45 5.21 -16.67
CA LYS A 109 -5.60 6.00 -17.08
C LYS A 109 -5.55 7.43 -16.56
N CYS A 110 -5.37 7.64 -15.25
CA CYS A 110 -5.37 8.98 -14.66
C CYS A 110 -3.97 9.57 -14.42
N GLY A 111 -2.91 8.76 -14.61
CA GLY A 111 -1.53 9.19 -14.39
C GLY A 111 -1.15 9.39 -12.91
N SER A 112 -2.02 9.01 -11.97
CA SER A 112 -1.66 9.06 -10.55
C SER A 112 -0.52 8.10 -10.26
N THR A 113 0.40 8.57 -9.43
CA THR A 113 1.57 7.82 -8.97
C THR A 113 1.51 7.66 -7.46
N PHE A 114 1.75 6.45 -6.97
CA PHE A 114 1.72 6.10 -5.56
C PHE A 114 3.09 5.59 -5.15
N ASP A 115 3.54 5.95 -3.94
CA ASP A 115 4.78 5.44 -3.38
C ASP A 115 4.52 4.13 -2.63
N VAL A 116 5.11 3.05 -3.13
CA VAL A 116 5.09 1.72 -2.51
C VAL A 116 6.48 1.32 -2.01
N GLY A 117 7.51 2.09 -2.35
CA GLY A 117 8.89 1.83 -1.97
C GLY A 117 9.20 2.09 -0.50
N TYR A 118 8.65 3.16 0.06
CA TYR A 118 8.87 3.60 1.44
C TYR A 118 7.58 3.93 2.16
N SER A 119 6.48 4.15 1.45
CA SER A 119 5.20 4.50 2.05
C SER A 119 4.14 3.41 1.82
N GLN A 120 3.02 3.57 2.49
CA GLN A 120 1.90 2.63 2.43
C GLN A 120 0.97 2.90 1.24
N GLY A 121 1.54 3.11 0.05
CA GLY A 121 0.76 3.34 -1.17
C GLY A 121 0.10 4.71 -1.24
N PHE A 122 0.63 5.74 -0.56
CA PHE A 122 0.08 7.09 -0.64
C PHE A 122 0.35 7.73 -2.02
N PRO A 123 -0.61 8.52 -2.54
CA PRO A 123 -0.41 9.21 -3.80
C PRO A 123 0.63 10.33 -3.66
N VAL A 124 1.59 10.35 -4.59
CA VAL A 124 2.65 11.37 -4.67
C VAL A 124 2.47 12.27 -5.89
N LYS A 125 1.63 11.88 -6.86
CA LYS A 125 1.33 12.66 -8.07
C LYS A 125 -0.04 12.28 -8.64
N GLY A 126 -0.66 13.21 -9.34
CA GLY A 126 -1.89 13.02 -10.09
C GLY A 126 -3.15 13.33 -9.30
N PRO A 127 -4.34 13.01 -9.84
CA PRO A 127 -5.62 13.39 -9.24
C PRO A 127 -6.05 12.50 -8.06
N ALA A 128 -5.41 11.34 -7.82
CA ALA A 128 -5.76 10.47 -6.70
C ALA A 128 -5.53 11.19 -5.36
N ARG A 129 -6.48 11.03 -4.45
CA ARG A 129 -6.45 11.63 -3.10
C ARG A 129 -6.35 10.59 -1.99
N TYR A 130 -6.58 9.32 -2.31
CA TYR A 130 -6.59 8.21 -1.37
C TYR A 130 -5.46 7.24 -1.66
N PRO A 131 -4.94 6.56 -0.65
CA PRO A 131 -3.92 5.54 -0.84
C PRO A 131 -4.47 4.32 -1.57
N MET A 132 -3.58 3.53 -2.13
CA MET A 132 -3.86 2.18 -2.57
C MET A 132 -4.39 1.34 -1.40
N LYS A 133 -5.18 0.31 -1.67
CA LYS A 133 -5.63 -0.62 -0.64
C LYS A 133 -4.50 -1.59 -0.33
N GLN A 134 -3.98 -1.50 0.89
CA GLN A 134 -2.93 -2.37 1.39
C GLN A 134 -3.52 -3.63 2.02
N TYR A 135 -2.81 -4.74 1.85
CA TYR A 135 -3.07 -6.02 2.47
C TYR A 135 -1.95 -6.39 3.43
N HIS A 136 -2.26 -7.28 4.38
CA HIS A 136 -1.25 -7.82 5.28
C HIS A 136 -0.41 -8.89 4.59
N VAL A 137 0.88 -8.94 4.94
CA VAL A 137 1.81 -9.94 4.45
C VAL A 137 2.43 -10.67 5.63
N ALA A 138 2.48 -11.98 5.56
CA ALA A 138 3.21 -12.83 6.50
C ALA A 138 4.19 -13.71 5.74
N ILE A 139 5.40 -13.87 6.29
CA ILE A 139 6.47 -14.67 5.70
C ILE A 139 6.89 -15.75 6.66
N SER A 140 7.15 -16.95 6.11
CA SER A 140 7.71 -18.09 6.83
C SER A 140 8.65 -18.86 5.89
N GLY A 141 9.95 -18.62 6.01
CA GLY A 141 10.94 -19.10 5.04
C GLY A 141 10.62 -18.51 3.66
N ASP A 142 10.57 -19.34 2.63
CA ASP A 142 10.24 -18.93 1.26
C ASP A 142 8.73 -18.77 1.00
N LYS A 143 7.87 -19.03 1.99
CA LYS A 143 6.42 -18.89 1.85
C LYS A 143 5.96 -17.50 2.24
N LEU A 144 5.24 -16.87 1.32
CA LEU A 144 4.61 -15.55 1.50
C LEU A 144 3.10 -15.72 1.43
N ARG A 145 2.39 -15.16 2.40
CA ARG A 145 0.91 -15.13 2.46
C ARG A 145 0.41 -13.70 2.48
N VAL A 146 -0.59 -13.43 1.63
CA VAL A 146 -1.32 -12.17 1.63
C VAL A 146 -2.74 -12.42 2.13
N TYR A 147 -3.21 -11.56 3.05
CA TYR A 147 -4.52 -11.67 3.67
C TYR A 147 -5.12 -10.26 3.95
N PRO A 148 -6.44 -10.14 4.20
CA PRO A 148 -7.13 -8.86 4.43
C PRO A 148 -6.58 -8.04 5.56
#